data_9fe6758379203976f397f5c5b9ae2686
#
_entry.id   9fe6758379203976f397f5c5b9ae2686
#
_cell.length_a   1.000
_cell.length_b   1.000
_cell.length_c   1.000
_cell.angle_alpha   90.00
_cell.angle_beta   90.00
_cell.angle_gamma   90.00
#
_symmetry.space_group_name_H-M   'P 1'
#
loop_
_entity.id
_entity.type
_entity.pdbx_description
1 polymer ?
#
loop_
_entity_poly.entity_id
_entity_poly.type
_entity_poly.pdbx_seq_one_letter_code
_entity_poly.pdbx_strand_id
1 'polypeptide(L)'
;MLKRFEKVTGSYIETISGQKRFAFSHSDTADFYDLPERLQYSSYPGSVLCFYDLVTGKVYQPFDKRQDVLYGNPVFLEGKYYFLQGDFSCNVIRLYQWVPDSCLQQVTQLPIKEVNLYSLHIIGDS
;
A
#
# COMPACT_ATOMS: atom_id res chain seq x y z
N MET A 1 0.54 23.03 -13.91
CA MET A 1 1.97 22.98 -13.59
C MET A 1 2.30 21.73 -12.78
N LEU A 2 3.37 21.05 -13.13
CA LEU A 2 3.78 19.84 -12.44
C LEU A 2 4.63 20.17 -11.21
N LYS A 3 4.31 19.58 -10.10
CA LYS A 3 5.14 19.66 -8.91
C LYS A 3 6.34 18.72 -9.05
N ARG A 4 7.49 19.15 -8.55
CA ARG A 4 8.68 18.32 -8.47
C ARG A 4 8.69 17.64 -7.11
N PHE A 5 8.74 16.31 -7.12
CA PHE A 5 8.75 15.54 -5.89
C PHE A 5 10.17 15.41 -5.33
N GLU A 6 10.27 15.34 -4.01
CA GLU A 6 11.54 15.09 -3.32
C GLU A 6 12.16 13.78 -3.75
N LYS A 7 11.29 12.78 -3.97
CA LYS A 7 11.72 11.43 -4.32
C LYS A 7 10.55 10.71 -5.00
N VAL A 8 10.84 9.97 -6.05
CA VAL A 8 9.85 9.13 -6.72
C VAL A 8 10.33 7.68 -6.69
N THR A 9 9.49 6.79 -6.21
CA THR A 9 9.77 5.36 -6.14
C THR A 9 8.69 4.62 -6.93
N GLY A 10 9.12 3.65 -7.74
CA GLY A 10 8.20 2.89 -8.57
C GLY A 10 8.13 3.41 -9.99
N SER A 11 7.39 2.71 -10.84
CA SER A 11 7.36 2.99 -12.27
C SER A 11 6.48 4.18 -12.63
N TYR A 12 5.42 4.44 -11.87
CA TYR A 12 4.53 5.58 -12.11
C TYR A 12 3.67 5.85 -10.89
N ILE A 13 3.13 7.07 -10.86
CA ILE A 13 2.28 7.56 -9.77
C ILE A 13 0.82 7.43 -10.18
N GLU A 14 -0.01 6.90 -9.29
CA GLU A 14 -1.44 6.72 -9.51
C GLU A 14 -2.25 7.60 -8.57
N THR A 15 -3.44 7.98 -9.02
CA THR A 15 -4.36 8.78 -8.22
C THR A 15 -5.14 7.90 -7.23
N ILE A 16 -5.63 8.54 -6.17
CA ILE A 16 -6.50 7.90 -5.18
C ILE A 16 -7.88 8.54 -5.30
N SER A 17 -8.92 7.73 -5.57
CA SER A 17 -10.27 8.23 -5.76
C SER A 17 -10.83 8.92 -4.52
N GLY A 18 -11.65 9.95 -4.72
CA GLY A 18 -12.35 10.64 -3.63
C GLY A 18 -11.60 11.83 -3.05
N GLN A 19 -10.36 12.09 -3.52
CA GLN A 19 -9.59 13.25 -3.09
C GLN A 19 -8.58 13.61 -4.19
N LYS A 20 -7.96 14.78 -4.09
CA LYS A 20 -7.06 15.28 -5.12
C LYS A 20 -5.68 15.67 -4.60
N ARG A 21 -5.43 15.53 -3.30
CA ARG A 21 -4.18 16.00 -2.71
C ARG A 21 -3.07 14.98 -2.78
N PHE A 22 -3.39 13.69 -2.61
CA PHE A 22 -2.37 12.65 -2.56
C PHE A 22 -2.51 11.67 -3.71
N ALA A 23 -1.37 11.20 -4.17
CA ALA A 23 -1.23 10.09 -5.11
C ALA A 23 -0.32 9.04 -4.47
N PHE A 24 -0.15 7.91 -5.11
CA PHE A 24 0.68 6.83 -4.56
C PHE A 24 1.44 6.11 -5.65
N SER A 25 2.45 5.35 -5.24
CA SER A 25 3.14 4.40 -6.12
C SER A 25 3.61 3.19 -5.34
N HIS A 26 3.77 2.07 -6.06
CA HIS A 26 4.44 0.87 -5.54
C HIS A 26 5.82 0.74 -6.18
N SER A 27 6.77 0.18 -5.46
CA SER A 27 8.12 -0.02 -5.99
C SER A 27 8.20 -1.12 -7.05
N ASP A 28 7.19 -2.01 -7.11
CA ASP A 28 7.09 -3.02 -8.16
C ASP A 28 5.62 -3.32 -8.46
N THR A 29 5.36 -4.30 -9.35
CA THR A 29 4.01 -4.64 -9.79
C THR A 29 3.47 -5.92 -9.19
N ALA A 30 4.10 -6.45 -8.14
CA ALA A 30 3.64 -7.68 -7.50
C ALA A 30 2.30 -7.46 -6.80
N ASP A 31 1.40 -8.42 -6.98
CA ASP A 31 0.10 -8.44 -6.33
C ASP A 31 0.04 -9.53 -5.28
N PHE A 32 -0.92 -9.43 -4.36
CA PHE A 32 -1.07 -10.42 -3.28
C PHE A 32 -1.22 -11.84 -3.81
N TYR A 33 -1.95 -12.03 -4.89
CA TYR A 33 -2.18 -13.39 -5.42
C TYR A 33 -0.95 -13.99 -6.12
N ASP A 34 0.05 -13.18 -6.46
CA ASP A 34 1.28 -13.67 -7.09
C ASP A 34 2.23 -14.33 -6.09
N LEU A 35 2.19 -13.92 -4.84
CA LEU A 35 3.19 -14.32 -3.85
C LEU A 35 3.16 -15.78 -3.45
N PRO A 36 2.01 -16.43 -3.22
CA PRO A 36 2.03 -17.84 -2.82
C PRO A 36 2.80 -18.73 -3.79
N GLU A 37 2.64 -18.49 -5.10
CA GLU A 37 3.38 -19.24 -6.12
C GLU A 37 4.86 -18.87 -6.12
N ARG A 38 5.16 -17.58 -6.06
CA ARG A 38 6.54 -17.09 -6.08
C ARG A 38 7.35 -17.61 -4.89
N LEU A 39 6.75 -17.66 -3.70
CA LEU A 39 7.43 -18.09 -2.49
C LEU A 39 7.72 -19.59 -2.45
N GLN A 40 7.14 -20.38 -3.34
CA GLN A 40 7.51 -21.79 -3.48
C GLN A 40 8.92 -21.97 -4.04
N TYR A 41 9.44 -20.95 -4.71
CA TYR A 41 10.72 -21.04 -5.43
C TYR A 41 11.79 -20.12 -4.87
N SER A 42 11.40 -18.98 -4.34
CA SER A 42 12.37 -17.99 -3.84
C SER A 42 11.67 -17.02 -2.88
N SER A 43 12.47 -16.33 -2.06
CA SER A 43 11.93 -15.27 -1.23
C SER A 43 11.58 -14.04 -2.11
N TYR A 44 10.65 -13.23 -1.62
CA TYR A 44 10.28 -11.97 -2.26
C TYR A 44 11.01 -10.82 -1.54
N PRO A 45 11.77 -9.98 -2.26
CA PRO A 45 12.55 -8.91 -1.59
C PRO A 45 11.70 -7.84 -0.91
N GLY A 46 10.42 -7.78 -1.21
CA GLY A 46 9.54 -6.79 -0.61
C GLY A 46 9.22 -5.64 -1.55
N SER A 47 8.19 -4.91 -1.21
CA SER A 47 7.71 -3.75 -1.96
C SER A 47 7.60 -2.56 -1.02
N VAL A 48 7.59 -1.36 -1.60
CA VAL A 48 7.44 -0.10 -0.87
C VAL A 48 6.22 0.62 -1.41
N LEU A 49 5.40 1.14 -0.51
CA LEU A 49 4.28 2.02 -0.84
C LEU A 49 4.67 3.44 -0.48
N CYS A 50 4.57 4.36 -1.45
CA CYS A 50 4.87 5.77 -1.24
C CYS A 50 3.64 6.61 -1.53
N PHE A 51 3.43 7.65 -0.74
CA PHE A 51 2.41 8.66 -0.97
C PHE A 51 3.06 9.98 -1.36
N TYR A 52 2.45 10.68 -2.31
CA TYR A 52 2.97 11.94 -2.83
C TYR A 52 1.97 13.05 -2.57
N ASP A 53 2.38 14.08 -1.85
CA ASP A 53 1.56 15.27 -1.64
C ASP A 53 1.67 16.16 -2.87
N LEU A 54 0.61 16.22 -3.66
CA LEU A 54 0.59 16.96 -4.91
C LEU A 54 0.59 18.47 -4.72
N VAL A 55 0.33 18.94 -3.50
CA VAL A 55 0.36 20.36 -3.16
C VAL A 55 1.76 20.80 -2.77
N THR A 56 2.43 20.06 -1.89
CA THR A 56 3.73 20.44 -1.33
C THR A 56 4.92 19.80 -2.02
N GLY A 57 4.70 18.69 -2.74
CA GLY A 57 5.78 17.89 -3.31
C GLY A 57 6.44 16.92 -2.34
N LYS A 58 5.94 16.85 -1.10
CA LYS A 58 6.50 15.97 -0.08
C LYS A 58 6.16 14.51 -0.36
N VAL A 59 7.10 13.62 -0.04
CA VAL A 59 6.93 12.18 -0.24
C VAL A 59 6.90 11.49 1.12
N TYR A 60 5.93 10.58 1.31
CA TYR A 60 5.79 9.81 2.53
C TYR A 60 5.96 8.32 2.21
N GLN A 61 6.73 7.63 3.03
CA GLN A 61 6.92 6.19 2.94
C GLN A 61 6.60 5.61 4.32
N PRO A 62 5.35 5.14 4.53
CA PRO A 62 4.93 4.69 5.87
C PRO A 62 5.75 3.55 6.44
N PHE A 63 6.26 2.66 5.59
CA PHE A 63 7.05 1.50 6.04
C PHE A 63 8.32 1.35 5.23
N ASP A 64 9.39 0.89 5.89
CA ASP A 64 10.59 0.46 5.20
C ASP A 64 10.32 -0.84 4.43
N LYS A 65 11.11 -1.07 3.39
CA LYS A 65 11.05 -2.30 2.62
C LYS A 65 11.39 -3.50 3.48
N ARG A 66 10.54 -4.54 3.45
CA ARG A 66 10.74 -5.76 4.22
C ARG A 66 10.51 -6.97 3.33
N GLN A 67 11.33 -8.01 3.52
CA GLN A 67 11.21 -9.25 2.78
C GLN A 67 9.82 -9.87 2.97
N ASP A 68 9.23 -10.36 1.89
CA ASP A 68 7.93 -11.03 1.85
C ASP A 68 6.76 -10.15 2.28
N VAL A 69 6.91 -8.82 2.19
CA VAL A 69 5.87 -7.85 2.52
C VAL A 69 5.56 -6.97 1.31
N LEU A 70 4.27 -6.80 1.01
CA LEU A 70 3.82 -5.91 -0.05
C LEU A 70 2.50 -5.25 0.37
N TYR A 71 2.05 -4.29 -0.46
CA TYR A 71 0.92 -3.43 -0.10
C TYR A 71 -0.11 -3.38 -1.20
N GLY A 72 -1.39 -3.30 -0.82
CA GLY A 72 -2.48 -3.04 -1.75
C GLY A 72 -2.58 -1.56 -2.09
N ASN A 73 -3.47 -1.24 -3.01
CA ASN A 73 -3.73 0.14 -3.40
C ASN A 73 -4.49 0.87 -2.29
N PRO A 74 -4.08 2.09 -1.94
CA PRO A 74 -4.78 2.84 -0.91
C PRO A 74 -6.15 3.33 -1.38
N VAL A 75 -7.06 3.48 -0.43
CA VAL A 75 -8.36 4.11 -0.65
C VAL A 75 -8.51 5.27 0.33
N PHE A 76 -9.33 6.26 -0.06
CA PHE A 76 -9.63 7.41 0.78
C PHE A 76 -11.08 7.29 1.27
N LEU A 77 -11.28 7.38 2.58
CA LEU A 77 -12.59 7.21 3.20
C LEU A 77 -12.67 8.08 4.44
N GLU A 78 -13.66 8.97 4.48
CA GLU A 78 -13.95 9.82 5.64
C GLU A 78 -12.73 10.61 6.14
N GLY A 79 -11.96 11.17 5.20
CA GLY A 79 -10.81 12.01 5.54
C GLY A 79 -9.54 11.23 5.88
N LYS A 80 -9.54 9.93 5.73
CA LYS A 80 -8.40 9.07 6.07
C LYS A 80 -8.05 8.15 4.91
N TYR A 81 -6.81 7.68 4.91
CA TYR A 81 -6.33 6.74 3.89
C TYR A 81 -6.20 5.35 4.51
N TYR A 82 -6.64 4.34 3.77
CA TYR A 82 -6.57 2.95 4.22
C TYR A 82 -5.86 2.13 3.16
N PHE A 83 -5.02 1.20 3.60
CA PHE A 83 -4.37 0.27 2.68
C PHE A 83 -4.10 -1.07 3.38
N LEU A 84 -3.97 -2.11 2.56
CA LEU A 84 -3.68 -3.45 3.05
C LEU A 84 -2.18 -3.72 2.96
N GLN A 85 -1.66 -4.42 3.97
CA GLN A 85 -0.31 -4.95 3.98
C GLN A 85 -0.39 -6.47 3.98
N GLY A 86 0.22 -7.11 2.99
CA GLY A 86 0.38 -8.56 2.98
C GLY A 86 1.74 -8.92 3.56
N ASP A 87 1.74 -9.55 4.73
CA ASP A 87 2.97 -9.99 5.38
C ASP A 87 3.04 -11.52 5.29
N PHE A 88 3.73 -12.00 4.26
CA PHE A 88 3.83 -13.42 3.99
C PHE A 88 4.88 -14.12 4.87
N SER A 89 5.70 -13.35 5.59
CA SER A 89 6.59 -13.91 6.60
C SER A 89 5.82 -14.37 7.84
N CYS A 90 4.71 -13.71 8.14
CA CYS A 90 3.82 -14.03 9.26
C CYS A 90 2.49 -14.65 8.81
N ASN A 91 2.25 -14.73 7.50
CA ASN A 91 1.01 -15.24 6.90
C ASN A 91 -0.23 -14.50 7.34
N VAL A 92 -0.16 -13.17 7.37
CA VAL A 92 -1.29 -12.30 7.74
C VAL A 92 -1.47 -11.18 6.72
N ILE A 93 -2.71 -10.69 6.64
CA ILE A 93 -3.06 -9.46 5.94
C ILE A 93 -3.48 -8.46 7.00
N ARG A 94 -2.87 -7.28 6.98
CA ARG A 94 -3.18 -6.21 7.92
C ARG A 94 -3.81 -5.03 7.20
N LEU A 95 -4.81 -4.41 7.84
CA LEU A 95 -5.40 -3.16 7.36
C LEU A 95 -4.82 -2.01 8.16
N TYR A 96 -4.27 -1.02 7.47
CA TYR A 96 -3.72 0.19 8.10
C TYR A 96 -4.55 1.41 7.74
N GLN A 97 -4.63 2.33 8.70
CA GLN A 97 -5.21 3.65 8.54
C GLN A 97 -4.07 4.67 8.63
N TRP A 98 -4.02 5.58 7.67
CA TRP A 98 -2.98 6.62 7.64
C TRP A 98 -3.62 8.00 7.54
N VAL A 99 -3.19 8.90 8.43
CA VAL A 99 -3.53 10.31 8.38
C VAL A 99 -2.21 11.07 8.23
N PRO A 100 -2.01 11.78 7.10
CA PRO A 100 -0.73 12.46 6.84
C PRO A 100 -0.33 13.40 7.97
N ASP A 101 0.96 13.36 8.33
CA ASP A 101 1.56 14.17 9.39
C ASP A 101 0.93 13.97 10.77
N SER A 102 0.13 12.93 10.95
CA SER A 102 -0.54 12.66 12.22
C SER A 102 -0.27 11.25 12.72
N CYS A 103 -0.88 10.23 12.12
CA CYS A 103 -0.74 8.88 12.64
C CYS A 103 -0.82 7.81 11.56
N LEU A 104 -0.21 6.68 11.88
CA LEU A 104 -0.31 5.43 11.13
C LEU A 104 -0.75 4.38 12.13
N GLN A 105 -1.86 3.69 11.89
CA GLN A 105 -2.47 2.80 12.87
C GLN A 105 -2.94 1.52 12.21
N GLN A 106 -2.61 0.39 12.82
CA GLN A 106 -3.17 -0.89 12.40
C GLN A 106 -4.62 -0.99 12.89
N VAL A 107 -5.54 -1.23 11.96
CA VAL A 107 -6.96 -1.34 12.29
C VAL A 107 -7.34 -2.77 12.63
N THR A 108 -6.91 -3.72 11.80
CA THR A 108 -7.21 -5.14 12.01
C THR A 108 -6.23 -6.01 11.24
N GLN A 109 -6.28 -7.32 11.49
CA GLN A 109 -5.53 -8.29 10.68
C GLN A 109 -6.30 -9.60 10.58
N LEU A 110 -6.03 -10.34 9.51
CA LEU A 110 -6.63 -11.65 9.24
C LEU A 110 -5.54 -12.61 8.76
N PRO A 111 -5.65 -13.91 9.11
CA PRO A 111 -4.76 -14.92 8.53
C PRO A 111 -4.94 -14.98 7.01
N ILE A 112 -3.85 -15.13 6.27
CA ILE A 112 -3.91 -15.20 4.80
C ILE A 112 -4.81 -16.34 4.32
N LYS A 113 -4.79 -17.47 5.01
CA LYS A 113 -5.60 -18.62 4.63
C LYS A 113 -7.11 -18.38 4.69
N GLU A 114 -7.53 -17.30 5.35
CA GLU A 114 -8.96 -16.95 5.48
C GLU A 114 -9.40 -15.91 4.47
N VAL A 115 -8.52 -15.48 3.55
CA VAL A 115 -8.86 -14.46 2.56
C VAL A 115 -8.66 -15.01 1.15
N ASN A 116 -9.44 -14.48 0.21
CA ASN A 116 -9.28 -14.78 -1.19
C ASN A 116 -8.38 -13.71 -1.82
N LEU A 117 -7.13 -14.07 -2.10
CA LEU A 117 -6.14 -13.12 -2.60
C LEU A 117 -6.46 -12.59 -4.00
N TYR A 118 -7.25 -13.31 -4.80
CA TYR A 118 -7.62 -12.86 -6.13
C TYR A 118 -8.62 -11.71 -6.11
N SER A 119 -9.42 -11.63 -5.05
CA SER A 119 -10.47 -10.61 -4.94
C SER A 119 -10.27 -9.70 -3.73
N LEU A 120 -9.10 -9.78 -3.09
CA LEU A 120 -8.83 -8.99 -1.90
C LEU A 120 -8.67 -7.51 -2.24
N HIS A 121 -9.55 -6.69 -1.69
CA HIS A 121 -9.48 -5.23 -1.83
C HIS A 121 -10.32 -4.58 -0.74
N ILE A 122 -10.06 -3.30 -0.53
CA ILE A 122 -10.86 -2.50 0.40
C ILE A 122 -12.04 -1.94 -0.37
N ILE A 123 -13.25 -2.22 0.11
CA ILE A 123 -14.48 -1.68 -0.48
C ILE A 123 -14.83 -0.43 0.32
N GLY A 124 -14.86 0.70 -0.37
CA GLY A 124 -15.29 1.94 0.26
C GLY A 124 -16.77 1.88 0.65
N ASP A 125 -17.11 2.68 1.65
CA ASP A 125 -18.50 2.80 2.07
C ASP A 125 -19.31 3.46 0.95
N SER A 126 -20.44 2.89 0.65
CA SER A 126 -21.28 3.37 -0.45
C SER A 126 -22.46 4.18 0.05
#